data_73c44a33ba5f88175a9b7b673668e71a
#
_entry.id   73c44a33ba5f88175a9b7b673668e71a
#
_cell.length_a   1.000
_cell.length_b   1.000
_cell.length_c   1.000
_cell.angle_alpha   90.00
_cell.angle_beta   90.00
_cell.angle_gamma   90.00
#
_symmetry.space_group_name_H-M   'P 1'
#
loop_
_entity.id
_entity.type
_entity.pdbx_description
1 polymer ?
#
loop_
_entity_poly.entity_id
_entity_poly.type
_entity_poly.pdbx_seq_one_letter_code
_entity_poly.pdbx_strand_id
1 'polypeptide(L)'
;TRTAREETVTVTRADDGMHIEADGAGFATYRFEEAEVKKLSGKTVTLSQSVDGVVSSAVRSFPTTGILNVALPVSGTINWIKLELGEEATPYVPRSYGEELLACMRYYQKTGTVFCPGYITVGGASFTYVPPVPLRTTPTLDGNVNDTTVRPVDHDVIYEQTLGISASQSSGAALYLTTTAPDVTANRPCVVQVSEITLNAEMG
;
A
#
# COMPACT_ATOMS: atom_id res chain seq x y z
N THR A 1 -10.34 8.63 -27.94
CA THR A 1 -11.46 7.91 -27.31
C THR A 1 -10.95 6.55 -26.91
N ARG A 2 -10.61 6.37 -25.64
CA ARG A 2 -10.13 5.09 -25.09
C ARG A 2 -11.37 4.34 -24.63
N THR A 3 -11.81 3.38 -25.40
CA THR A 3 -12.72 2.36 -24.92
C THR A 3 -11.92 1.44 -24.00
N ALA A 4 -11.98 1.69 -22.70
CA ALA A 4 -11.52 0.72 -21.72
C ALA A 4 -12.48 -0.47 -21.82
N ARG A 5 -12.02 -1.57 -22.40
CA ARG A 5 -12.64 -2.86 -22.23
C ARG A 5 -12.29 -3.25 -20.78
N GLU A 6 -13.27 -3.36 -19.93
CA GLU A 6 -13.10 -3.98 -18.62
C GLU A 6 -12.83 -5.48 -18.87
N GLU A 7 -11.56 -5.82 -19.03
CA GLU A 7 -11.14 -7.20 -19.06
C GLU A 7 -11.16 -7.72 -17.62
N THR A 8 -11.92 -8.76 -17.38
CA THR A 8 -11.97 -9.39 -16.06
C THR A 8 -10.73 -10.24 -15.90
N VAL A 9 -9.86 -9.84 -15.00
CA VAL A 9 -8.67 -10.61 -14.62
C VAL A 9 -8.89 -11.20 -13.24
N THR A 10 -8.87 -12.51 -13.13
CA THR A 10 -8.91 -13.21 -11.84
C THR A 10 -7.48 -13.56 -11.44
N VAL A 11 -7.10 -13.16 -10.26
CA VAL A 11 -5.78 -13.45 -9.67
C VAL A 11 -5.98 -14.30 -8.44
N THR A 12 -5.40 -15.49 -8.42
CA THR A 12 -5.42 -16.41 -7.27
C THR A 12 -4.00 -16.71 -6.82
N ARG A 13 -3.83 -16.96 -5.52
CA ARG A 13 -2.53 -17.35 -5.00
C ARG A 13 -2.24 -18.80 -5.39
N ALA A 14 -1.07 -19.05 -5.95
CA ALA A 14 -0.49 -20.38 -6.15
C ALA A 14 0.67 -20.60 -5.16
N ASP A 15 1.14 -21.84 -4.99
CA ASP A 15 2.22 -22.18 -4.07
C ASP A 15 3.56 -21.51 -4.45
N ASP A 16 3.78 -21.29 -5.74
CA ASP A 16 5.02 -20.79 -6.31
C ASP A 16 4.83 -19.46 -7.09
N GLY A 17 3.70 -18.77 -6.89
CA GLY A 17 3.43 -17.51 -7.57
C GLY A 17 1.99 -17.05 -7.51
N MET A 18 1.57 -16.35 -8.56
CA MET A 18 0.18 -15.89 -8.76
C MET A 18 -0.38 -16.51 -10.03
N HIS A 19 -1.46 -17.26 -9.90
CA HIS A 19 -2.20 -17.77 -11.05
C HIS A 19 -3.12 -16.70 -11.62
N ILE A 20 -3.00 -16.47 -12.91
CA ILE A 20 -3.78 -15.47 -13.67
C ILE A 20 -4.74 -16.19 -14.59
N GLU A 21 -5.99 -15.75 -14.59
CA GLU A 21 -6.99 -16.07 -15.60
C GLU A 21 -7.62 -14.79 -16.11
N ALA A 22 -7.55 -14.56 -17.41
CA ALA A 22 -8.09 -13.38 -18.07
C ALA A 22 -8.92 -13.78 -19.28
N ASP A 23 -9.93 -12.98 -19.62
CA ASP A 23 -10.78 -13.19 -20.81
C ASP A 23 -10.11 -12.69 -22.10
N GLY A 24 -8.88 -12.17 -22.03
CA GLY A 24 -8.07 -11.72 -23.17
C GLY A 24 -6.62 -11.43 -22.80
N ALA A 25 -5.82 -11.08 -23.81
CA ALA A 25 -4.44 -10.67 -23.58
C ALA A 25 -4.39 -9.32 -22.86
N GLY A 26 -3.83 -9.32 -21.66
CA GLY A 26 -3.72 -8.14 -20.81
C GLY A 26 -2.28 -7.81 -20.43
N PHE A 27 -2.12 -6.78 -19.63
CA PHE A 27 -0.84 -6.44 -19.01
C PHE A 27 -1.05 -5.87 -17.60
N ALA A 28 -0.13 -6.21 -16.71
CA ALA A 28 0.00 -5.53 -15.43
C ALA A 28 0.76 -4.22 -15.63
N THR A 29 0.25 -3.15 -15.05
CA THR A 29 0.92 -1.85 -15.04
C THR A 29 1.63 -1.67 -13.72
N TYR A 30 2.96 -1.51 -13.77
CA TYR A 30 3.75 -1.13 -12.61
C TYR A 30 4.13 0.34 -12.70
N ARG A 31 3.86 1.10 -11.65
CA ARG A 31 4.22 2.52 -11.57
C ARG A 31 5.36 2.70 -10.59
N PHE A 32 6.47 3.26 -11.07
CA PHE A 32 7.68 3.50 -10.29
C PHE A 32 7.58 4.79 -9.48
N GLU A 33 8.28 4.83 -8.36
CA GLU A 33 8.42 6.05 -7.55
C GLU A 33 9.23 7.11 -8.32
N GLU A 34 8.94 8.40 -8.09
CA GLU A 34 9.62 9.51 -8.78
C GLU A 34 11.15 9.45 -8.65
N ALA A 35 11.64 9.03 -7.47
CA ALA A 35 13.08 8.88 -7.23
C ALA A 35 13.71 7.77 -8.08
N GLU A 36 12.97 6.69 -8.37
CA GLU A 36 13.40 5.60 -9.24
C GLU A 36 13.34 6.04 -10.70
N VAL A 37 12.26 6.73 -11.09
CA VAL A 37 12.12 7.29 -12.46
C VAL A 37 13.27 8.22 -12.77
N LYS A 38 13.66 9.12 -11.86
CA LYS A 38 14.82 10.01 -12.04
C LYS A 38 16.14 9.24 -12.28
N LYS A 39 16.30 8.08 -11.63
CA LYS A 39 17.52 7.24 -11.78
C LYS A 39 17.53 6.38 -13.04
N LEU A 40 16.35 5.90 -13.47
CA LEU A 40 16.21 4.87 -14.50
C LEU A 40 15.78 5.42 -15.85
N SER A 41 15.17 6.61 -15.91
CA SER A 41 14.64 7.21 -17.14
C SER A 41 15.65 7.21 -18.27
N GLY A 42 15.25 6.68 -19.42
CA GLY A 42 16.07 6.57 -20.64
C GLY A 42 17.20 5.56 -20.58
N LYS A 43 17.39 4.85 -19.46
CA LYS A 43 18.40 3.78 -19.38
C LYS A 43 17.88 2.49 -19.98
N THR A 44 18.79 1.66 -20.46
CA THR A 44 18.49 0.30 -20.88
C THR A 44 18.25 -0.58 -19.66
N VAL A 45 17.16 -1.34 -19.70
CA VAL A 45 16.75 -2.28 -18.66
C VAL A 45 16.38 -3.62 -19.28
N THR A 46 16.59 -4.68 -18.52
CA THR A 46 16.13 -6.02 -18.89
C THR A 46 14.97 -6.41 -18.00
N LEU A 47 13.82 -6.68 -18.62
CA LEU A 47 12.64 -7.23 -17.96
C LEU A 47 12.65 -8.73 -18.15
N SER A 48 12.70 -9.48 -17.07
CA SER A 48 12.63 -10.95 -17.06
C SER A 48 11.40 -11.40 -16.28
N GLN A 49 10.79 -12.49 -16.70
CA GLN A 49 9.67 -13.11 -16.02
C GLN A 49 9.71 -14.63 -16.15
N SER A 50 9.13 -15.32 -15.20
CA SER A 50 8.84 -16.75 -15.27
C SER A 50 7.33 -16.96 -15.24
N VAL A 51 6.83 -17.66 -16.26
CA VAL A 51 5.42 -18.05 -16.37
C VAL A 51 5.39 -19.56 -16.56
N ASP A 52 4.67 -20.26 -15.69
CA ASP A 52 4.61 -21.74 -15.65
C ASP A 52 6.01 -22.41 -15.66
N GLY A 53 6.96 -21.78 -14.95
CA GLY A 53 8.36 -22.22 -14.91
C GLY A 53 9.20 -21.86 -16.13
N VAL A 54 8.62 -21.28 -17.18
CA VAL A 54 9.35 -20.86 -18.41
C VAL A 54 9.83 -19.42 -18.24
N VAL A 55 11.14 -19.24 -18.33
CA VAL A 55 11.79 -17.92 -18.21
C VAL A 55 11.85 -17.24 -19.58
N SER A 56 11.45 -15.99 -19.63
CA SER A 56 11.60 -15.10 -20.78
C SER A 56 12.19 -13.76 -20.35
N SER A 57 12.96 -13.12 -21.24
CA SER A 57 13.59 -11.83 -20.98
C SER A 57 13.49 -10.93 -22.21
N ALA A 58 13.35 -9.62 -21.98
CA ALA A 58 13.32 -8.63 -23.03
C ALA A 58 14.07 -7.36 -22.59
N VAL A 59 14.98 -6.91 -23.46
CA VAL A 59 15.70 -5.64 -23.30
C VAL A 59 14.79 -4.50 -23.74
N ARG A 60 14.69 -3.46 -22.91
CA ARG A 60 13.83 -2.29 -23.16
C ARG A 60 14.49 -1.00 -22.70
N SER A 61 14.07 0.12 -23.25
CA SER A 61 14.35 1.42 -22.65
C SER A 61 13.37 1.69 -21.52
N PHE A 62 13.88 2.10 -20.36
CA PHE A 62 13.02 2.45 -19.23
C PHE A 62 12.17 3.68 -19.59
N PRO A 63 10.83 3.61 -19.42
CA PRO A 63 9.93 4.68 -19.83
C PRO A 63 10.11 5.93 -18.98
N THR A 64 10.15 7.10 -19.63
CA THR A 64 10.25 8.40 -18.95
C THR A 64 9.01 8.72 -18.10
N THR A 65 7.88 8.09 -18.39
CA THR A 65 6.63 8.19 -17.63
C THR A 65 6.67 7.45 -16.29
N GLY A 66 7.68 6.57 -16.09
CA GLY A 66 7.76 5.69 -14.93
C GLY A 66 6.67 4.60 -14.88
N ILE A 67 5.99 4.36 -16.02
CA ILE A 67 4.94 3.34 -16.14
C ILE A 67 5.48 2.19 -16.99
N LEU A 68 5.60 1.01 -16.40
CA LEU A 68 6.03 -0.21 -17.10
C LEU A 68 4.86 -1.18 -17.22
N ASN A 69 4.56 -1.57 -18.43
CA ASN A 69 3.57 -2.60 -18.70
C ASN A 69 4.27 -3.95 -18.90
N VAL A 70 3.84 -4.94 -18.12
CA VAL A 70 4.30 -6.32 -18.18
C VAL A 70 3.18 -7.16 -18.78
N ALA A 71 3.43 -7.85 -19.89
CA ALA A 71 2.44 -8.71 -20.52
C ALA A 71 2.04 -9.84 -19.55
N LEU A 72 0.74 -10.05 -19.39
CA LEU A 72 0.17 -11.14 -18.60
C LEU A 72 -0.22 -12.30 -19.53
N PRO A 73 -0.08 -13.56 -19.08
CA PRO A 73 -0.68 -14.67 -19.78
C PRO A 73 -2.22 -14.58 -19.72
N VAL A 74 -2.91 -15.14 -20.71
CA VAL A 74 -4.37 -15.32 -20.66
C VAL A 74 -4.73 -16.32 -19.56
N SER A 75 -3.93 -17.36 -19.39
CA SER A 75 -3.99 -18.31 -18.28
C SER A 75 -2.57 -18.77 -17.99
N GLY A 76 -2.20 -18.90 -16.72
CA GLY A 76 -0.90 -19.37 -16.28
C GLY A 76 -0.46 -18.81 -14.94
N THR A 77 0.59 -19.38 -14.39
CA THR A 77 1.16 -18.96 -13.10
C THR A 77 2.38 -18.10 -13.33
N ILE A 78 2.33 -16.85 -12.88
CA ILE A 78 3.51 -15.98 -12.82
C ILE A 78 4.27 -16.31 -11.55
N ASN A 79 5.43 -16.94 -11.69
CA ASN A 79 6.29 -17.29 -10.57
C ASN A 79 7.04 -16.07 -10.05
N TRP A 80 7.59 -15.26 -10.95
CA TRP A 80 8.29 -14.01 -10.62
C TRP A 80 8.43 -13.08 -11.81
N ILE A 81 8.64 -11.79 -11.52
CA ILE A 81 8.99 -10.73 -12.46
C ILE A 81 10.20 -9.98 -11.91
N LYS A 82 11.18 -9.69 -12.75
CA LYS A 82 12.42 -9.01 -12.40
C LYS A 82 12.75 -7.92 -13.39
N LEU A 83 13.14 -6.75 -12.90
CA LEU A 83 13.66 -5.65 -13.71
C LEU A 83 15.10 -5.34 -13.28
N GLU A 84 16.02 -5.27 -14.24
CA GLU A 84 17.44 -5.02 -14.01
C GLU A 84 17.94 -3.92 -14.90
N LEU A 85 18.95 -3.16 -14.45
CA LEU A 85 19.70 -2.24 -15.29
C LEU A 85 20.65 -3.02 -16.20
N GLY A 86 20.71 -2.61 -17.46
CA GLY A 86 21.58 -3.21 -18.47
C GLY A 86 20.85 -4.14 -19.43
N GLU A 87 21.61 -4.83 -20.24
CA GLU A 87 21.12 -5.67 -21.35
C GLU A 87 21.17 -7.16 -21.04
N GLU A 88 21.77 -7.54 -19.92
CA GLU A 88 21.94 -8.95 -19.53
C GLU A 88 20.95 -9.33 -18.44
N ALA A 89 20.25 -10.46 -18.63
CA ALA A 89 19.42 -11.06 -17.62
C ALA A 89 20.26 -11.92 -16.68
N THR A 90 20.24 -11.62 -15.38
CA THR A 90 20.88 -12.47 -14.39
C THR A 90 19.86 -13.45 -13.78
N PRO A 91 20.32 -14.58 -13.18
CA PRO A 91 19.42 -15.49 -12.51
C PRO A 91 18.55 -14.79 -11.46
N TYR A 92 17.31 -15.22 -11.35
CA TYR A 92 16.42 -14.70 -10.30
C TYR A 92 16.84 -15.27 -8.95
N VAL A 93 17.07 -14.37 -7.99
CA VAL A 93 17.30 -14.71 -6.59
C VAL A 93 16.17 -14.12 -5.78
N PRO A 94 15.30 -14.95 -5.17
CA PRO A 94 14.20 -14.44 -4.36
C PRO A 94 14.74 -13.69 -3.14
N ARG A 95 14.10 -12.59 -2.78
CA ARG A 95 14.35 -11.92 -1.51
C ARG A 95 13.82 -12.76 -0.36
N SER A 96 14.34 -12.53 0.83
CA SER A 96 13.76 -13.14 2.02
C SER A 96 12.33 -12.60 2.24
N TYR A 97 11.50 -13.43 2.88
CA TYR A 97 10.12 -13.00 3.22
C TYR A 97 10.09 -11.67 3.99
N GLY A 98 11.05 -11.47 4.92
CA GLY A 98 11.13 -10.24 5.70
C GLY A 98 11.42 -9.01 4.84
N GLU A 99 12.31 -9.11 3.87
CA GLU A 99 12.62 -8.01 2.94
C GLU A 99 11.44 -7.66 2.04
N GLU A 100 10.76 -8.68 1.51
CA GLU A 100 9.55 -8.46 0.70
C GLU A 100 8.42 -7.86 1.53
N LEU A 101 8.20 -8.34 2.75
CA LEU A 101 7.19 -7.79 3.65
C LEU A 101 7.44 -6.32 3.94
N LEU A 102 8.68 -5.94 4.29
CA LEU A 102 9.05 -4.55 4.53
C LEU A 102 8.85 -3.67 3.27
N ALA A 103 9.17 -4.20 2.09
CA ALA A 103 8.93 -3.51 0.83
C ALA A 103 7.43 -3.28 0.59
N CYS A 104 6.58 -4.28 0.80
CA CYS A 104 5.13 -4.17 0.68
C CYS A 104 4.52 -3.21 1.69
N MET A 105 5.02 -3.21 2.94
CA MET A 105 4.54 -2.32 4.00
C MET A 105 4.75 -0.83 3.70
N ARG A 106 5.61 -0.47 2.76
CA ARG A 106 5.73 0.92 2.29
C ARG A 106 4.51 1.40 1.49
N TYR A 107 3.73 0.46 0.95
CA TYR A 107 2.56 0.75 0.12
C TYR A 107 1.24 0.52 0.84
N TYR A 108 1.18 -0.53 1.64
CA TYR A 108 -0.04 -0.94 2.32
C TYR A 108 0.26 -1.50 3.70
N GLN A 109 -0.46 -1.01 4.69
CA GLN A 109 -0.39 -1.52 6.06
C GLN A 109 -1.79 -1.69 6.62
N LYS A 110 -2.00 -2.82 7.26
CA LYS A 110 -3.21 -3.12 8.02
C LYS A 110 -2.81 -3.53 9.42
N THR A 111 -3.38 -2.84 10.42
CA THR A 111 -3.11 -3.15 11.83
C THR A 111 -4.31 -3.86 12.44
N GLY A 112 -4.09 -4.58 13.52
CA GLY A 112 -5.16 -4.89 14.46
C GLY A 112 -5.43 -3.71 15.38
N THR A 113 -5.96 -3.99 16.57
CA THR A 113 -6.24 -2.97 17.59
C THR A 113 -4.97 -2.25 18.02
N VAL A 114 -5.00 -0.93 17.95
CA VAL A 114 -3.91 -0.04 18.36
C VAL A 114 -4.40 0.95 19.41
N PHE A 115 -3.51 1.34 20.31
CA PHE A 115 -3.72 2.35 21.33
C PHE A 115 -2.79 3.53 21.06
N CYS A 116 -3.36 4.67 20.78
CA CYS A 116 -2.61 5.88 20.44
C CYS A 116 -2.81 6.95 21.50
N PRO A 117 -1.73 7.58 21.99
CA PRO A 117 -1.87 8.75 22.83
C PRO A 117 -2.45 9.89 22.00
N GLY A 118 -3.37 10.62 22.63
CA GLY A 118 -4.09 11.69 21.97
C GLY A 118 -4.50 12.80 22.91
N TYR A 119 -5.20 13.74 22.34
CA TYR A 119 -5.71 14.91 23.02
C TYR A 119 -7.14 15.21 22.59
N ILE A 120 -8.00 15.48 23.57
CA ILE A 120 -9.40 15.78 23.30
C ILE A 120 -9.51 17.23 22.86
N THR A 121 -10.14 17.43 21.71
CA THR A 121 -10.45 18.74 21.11
C THR A 121 -11.95 19.02 21.23
N VAL A 122 -12.36 20.20 20.82
CA VAL A 122 -13.79 20.52 20.72
C VAL A 122 -14.43 19.63 19.64
N GLY A 123 -15.34 18.77 20.05
CA GLY A 123 -16.08 17.88 19.15
C GLY A 123 -15.30 16.63 18.68
N GLY A 124 -14.16 16.29 19.33
CA GLY A 124 -13.42 15.10 18.93
C GLY A 124 -12.15 14.82 19.70
N ALA A 125 -11.31 13.98 19.15
CA ALA A 125 -9.97 13.74 19.64
C ALA A 125 -8.97 13.72 18.47
N SER A 126 -7.78 14.21 18.76
CA SER A 126 -6.63 14.17 17.84
C SER A 126 -5.57 13.25 18.41
N PHE A 127 -5.00 12.40 17.58
CA PHE A 127 -3.99 11.43 18.00
C PHE A 127 -2.96 11.19 16.89
N THR A 128 -1.79 10.69 17.27
CA THR A 128 -0.74 10.39 16.33
C THR A 128 -0.55 8.88 16.24
N TYR A 129 -0.54 8.37 15.03
CA TYR A 129 -0.15 7.01 14.72
C TYR A 129 1.17 7.00 13.94
N VAL A 130 2.13 6.21 14.42
CA VAL A 130 3.41 6.01 13.76
C VAL A 130 3.40 4.63 13.13
N PRO A 131 3.37 4.52 11.80
CA PRO A 131 3.41 3.23 11.13
C PRO A 131 4.75 2.53 11.40
N PRO A 132 4.77 1.20 11.55
CA PRO A 132 5.99 0.43 11.84
C PRO A 132 7.04 0.53 10.71
N VAL A 133 6.60 0.78 9.49
CA VAL A 133 7.44 1.10 8.34
C VAL A 133 6.95 2.41 7.73
N PRO A 134 7.83 3.39 7.49
CA PRO A 134 7.43 4.62 6.82
C PRO A 134 6.80 4.35 5.46
N LEU A 135 5.63 4.91 5.23
CA LEU A 135 4.93 4.81 3.96
C LEU A 135 5.63 5.67 2.89
N ARG A 136 5.53 5.28 1.64
CA ARG A 136 6.18 5.98 0.52
C ARG A 136 5.59 7.36 0.22
N THR A 137 4.33 7.58 0.57
CA THR A 137 3.60 8.83 0.40
C THR A 137 2.55 8.96 1.51
N THR A 138 1.84 10.08 1.54
CA THR A 138 0.66 10.25 2.37
C THR A 138 -0.38 9.19 2.01
N PRO A 139 -0.77 8.33 2.96
CA PRO A 139 -1.74 7.29 2.68
C PRO A 139 -3.16 7.83 2.64
N THR A 140 -4.02 7.13 1.92
CA THR A 140 -5.45 7.14 2.15
C THR A 140 -5.79 6.19 3.29
N LEU A 141 -6.82 6.51 4.05
CA LEU A 141 -7.38 5.61 5.06
C LEU A 141 -8.46 4.80 4.38
N ASP A 142 -8.19 3.51 4.19
CA ASP A 142 -9.14 2.56 3.63
C ASP A 142 -9.78 1.76 4.76
N GLY A 143 -11.08 1.48 4.61
CA GLY A 143 -11.84 0.64 5.53
C GLY A 143 -12.67 1.40 6.56
N ASN A 144 -13.58 0.68 7.17
CA ASN A 144 -14.44 1.18 8.23
C ASN A 144 -13.63 1.24 9.54
N VAL A 145 -13.20 2.42 9.92
CA VAL A 145 -12.64 2.67 11.25
C VAL A 145 -13.82 2.76 12.24
N ASN A 146 -14.62 1.72 12.30
CA ASN A 146 -15.94 1.75 12.92
C ASN A 146 -15.92 1.61 14.43
N ASP A 147 -14.81 1.19 15.03
CA ASP A 147 -14.69 0.99 16.47
C ASP A 147 -13.52 1.79 17.02
N THR A 148 -13.76 3.08 17.19
CA THR A 148 -12.81 3.96 17.87
C THR A 148 -13.34 4.29 19.26
N THR A 149 -12.54 4.05 20.27
CA THR A 149 -12.87 4.39 21.66
C THR A 149 -11.92 5.48 22.14
N VAL A 150 -12.46 6.56 22.67
CA VAL A 150 -11.69 7.65 23.29
C VAL A 150 -11.81 7.55 24.78
N ARG A 151 -10.68 7.41 25.48
CA ARG A 151 -10.61 7.33 26.96
C ARG A 151 -9.80 8.49 27.50
N PRO A 152 -10.41 9.48 28.16
CA PRO A 152 -9.68 10.48 28.91
C PRO A 152 -8.82 9.82 29.99
N VAL A 153 -7.63 10.34 30.23
CA VAL A 153 -6.68 9.77 31.21
C VAL A 153 -7.15 10.00 32.65
N ASP A 154 -7.92 11.05 32.85
CA ASP A 154 -8.39 11.52 34.19
C ASP A 154 -9.86 11.22 34.47
N HIS A 155 -10.51 10.40 33.66
CA HIS A 155 -11.94 10.12 33.79
C HIS A 155 -12.30 8.69 33.40
N ASP A 156 -13.22 8.07 34.16
CA ASP A 156 -13.70 6.70 33.87
C ASP A 156 -14.71 6.60 32.72
N VAL A 157 -15.04 7.72 32.07
CA VAL A 157 -16.01 7.74 30.97
C VAL A 157 -15.33 7.32 29.66
N ILE A 158 -15.84 6.25 29.06
CA ILE A 158 -15.43 5.74 27.78
C ILE A 158 -16.41 6.27 26.75
N TYR A 159 -15.89 6.94 25.72
CA TYR A 159 -16.69 7.38 24.58
C TYR A 159 -16.51 6.38 23.44
N GLU A 160 -17.49 5.50 23.27
CA GLU A 160 -17.55 4.61 22.11
C GLU A 160 -18.14 5.38 20.94
N GLN A 161 -17.41 5.44 19.84
CA GLN A 161 -17.83 6.21 18.68
C GLN A 161 -17.58 5.41 17.40
N THR A 162 -18.60 5.37 16.56
CA THR A 162 -18.47 4.93 15.18
C THR A 162 -17.95 6.11 14.36
N LEU A 163 -16.65 6.22 14.15
CA LEU A 163 -16.10 7.47 13.64
C LEU A 163 -15.19 7.27 12.44
N GLY A 164 -15.41 8.12 11.44
CA GLY A 164 -14.44 8.34 10.38
C GLY A 164 -13.18 8.95 10.95
N ILE A 165 -12.04 8.31 10.75
CA ILE A 165 -10.73 8.92 10.98
C ILE A 165 -10.36 9.66 9.71
N SER A 166 -9.98 10.92 9.83
CA SER A 166 -9.39 11.69 8.74
C SER A 166 -7.92 11.99 9.03
N ALA A 167 -7.06 11.79 8.06
CA ALA A 167 -5.68 12.24 8.13
C ALA A 167 -5.63 13.74 7.85
N SER A 168 -5.28 14.56 8.84
CA SER A 168 -5.22 16.00 8.67
C SER A 168 -3.84 16.51 8.26
N GLN A 169 -2.78 15.83 8.65
CA GLN A 169 -1.40 16.07 8.20
C GLN A 169 -0.65 14.76 8.24
N SER A 170 0.00 14.37 7.16
CA SER A 170 0.78 13.15 7.11
C SER A 170 2.07 13.35 6.34
N SER A 171 3.16 12.95 6.95
CA SER A 171 4.31 12.44 6.22
C SER A 171 4.22 10.92 6.24
N GLY A 172 4.80 10.20 5.27
CA GLY A 172 4.80 8.73 5.34
C GLY A 172 5.37 8.13 6.64
N ALA A 173 5.96 8.96 7.51
CA ALA A 173 6.57 8.55 8.77
C ALA A 173 5.66 8.74 10.00
N ALA A 174 4.66 9.62 9.94
CA ALA A 174 3.72 9.84 11.03
C ALA A 174 2.39 10.38 10.50
N LEU A 175 1.31 9.90 11.07
CA LEU A 175 -0.06 10.28 10.72
C LEU A 175 -0.68 11.02 11.89
N TYR A 176 -1.17 12.22 11.63
CA TYR A 176 -2.00 12.96 12.55
C TYR A 176 -3.46 12.69 12.21
N LEU A 177 -4.13 12.00 13.10
CA LEU A 177 -5.48 11.49 12.90
C LEU A 177 -6.44 12.24 13.82
N THR A 178 -7.65 12.49 13.34
CA THR A 178 -8.72 13.10 14.12
C THR A 178 -9.96 12.23 14.08
N THR A 179 -10.67 12.20 15.20
CA THR A 179 -11.97 11.53 15.33
C THR A 179 -12.98 12.51 15.89
N THR A 180 -14.26 12.37 15.57
CA THR A 180 -15.32 13.19 16.14
C THR A 180 -15.87 12.54 17.41
N ALA A 181 -16.09 13.31 18.48
CA ALA A 181 -16.71 12.86 19.72
C ALA A 181 -17.53 14.06 20.28
N PRO A 182 -18.84 14.15 20.00
CA PRO A 182 -19.59 15.40 20.19
C PRO A 182 -19.73 15.86 21.64
N ASP A 183 -19.69 15.00 22.61
CA ASP A 183 -20.00 15.33 24.01
C ASP A 183 -18.79 15.28 24.96
N VAL A 184 -17.59 15.49 24.45
CA VAL A 184 -16.36 15.37 25.24
C VAL A 184 -15.86 16.74 25.68
N THR A 185 -15.52 16.88 26.96
CA THR A 185 -14.89 18.10 27.46
C THR A 185 -13.48 18.25 26.88
N ALA A 186 -13.27 19.29 26.08
CA ALA A 186 -11.99 19.59 25.43
C ALA A 186 -10.84 19.85 26.43
N ASN A 187 -9.63 19.84 25.89
CA ASN A 187 -8.37 20.17 26.59
C ASN A 187 -7.92 19.12 27.62
N ARG A 188 -8.07 17.85 27.30
CA ARG A 188 -7.62 16.73 28.14
C ARG A 188 -6.78 15.73 27.37
N PRO A 189 -5.75 15.13 28.01
CA PRO A 189 -5.06 14.00 27.41
C PRO A 189 -6.00 12.78 27.37
N CYS A 190 -5.86 11.97 26.32
CA CYS A 190 -6.65 10.75 26.15
C CYS A 190 -5.81 9.63 25.52
N VAL A 191 -6.35 8.43 25.61
CA VAL A 191 -5.91 7.29 24.81
C VAL A 191 -7.02 6.99 23.82
N VAL A 192 -6.67 6.94 22.55
CA VAL A 192 -7.58 6.54 21.48
C VAL A 192 -7.27 5.10 21.11
N GLN A 193 -8.24 4.23 21.30
CA GLN A 193 -8.20 2.85 20.85
C GLN A 193 -8.88 2.78 19.47
N VAL A 194 -8.20 2.21 18.50
CA VAL A 194 -8.73 1.97 17.16
C VAL A 194 -8.65 0.48 16.89
N SER A 195 -9.76 -0.14 16.52
CA SER A 195 -9.82 -1.59 16.29
C SER A 195 -9.02 -2.03 15.08
N GLU A 196 -8.97 -1.20 14.05
CA GLU A 196 -8.21 -1.46 12.83
C GLU A 196 -7.85 -0.15 12.13
N ILE A 197 -6.62 -0.03 11.66
CA ILE A 197 -6.19 1.04 10.75
C ILE A 197 -5.69 0.40 9.48
N THR A 198 -6.27 0.75 8.35
CA THR A 198 -5.81 0.37 7.02
C THR A 198 -5.26 1.60 6.32
N LEU A 199 -3.99 1.55 5.96
CA LEU A 199 -3.26 2.61 5.29
C LEU A 199 -2.90 2.17 3.88
N ASN A 200 -3.40 2.89 2.89
CA ASN A 200 -3.11 2.66 1.49
C ASN A 200 -2.30 3.84 0.94
N ALA A 201 -1.05 3.59 0.59
CA ALA A 201 -0.14 4.54 -0.02
C ALA A 201 0.19 4.17 -1.49
N GLU A 202 -0.65 3.36 -2.12
CA GLU A 202 -0.56 3.10 -3.54
C GLU A 202 -0.85 4.38 -4.34
N MET A 203 -0.24 4.50 -5.49
CA MET A 203 -0.52 5.61 -6.40
C MET A 203 -1.81 5.30 -7.15
N GLY A 204 -2.81 6.15 -6.95
CA GLY A 204 -4.02 6.16 -7.76
C GLY A 204 -3.78 6.49 -9.25
#